data_f8c697ce4a6b59ea26d842defe87e2d7
#
_entry.id   f8c697ce4a6b59ea26d842defe87e2d7
#
_cell.length_a   1.000
_cell.length_b   1.000
_cell.length_c   1.000
_cell.angle_alpha   90.00
_cell.angle_beta   90.00
_cell.angle_gamma   90.00
#
_symmetry.space_group_name_H-M   'P 1'
#
loop_
_entity.id
_entity.type
_entity.pdbx_description
1 polymer ?
#
loop_
_entity_poly.entity_id
_entity_poly.type
_entity_poly.pdbx_seq_one_letter_code
_entity_poly.pdbx_strand_id
1 'polypeptide(L)'
;MLKGIDISVWQRGLNIASTGAQFVICKATQGTTIVDPCCDSHYQQAKRLGLKLGVYHYASGGDPIAEADFFVKNIQGYIGEAILILDWERNQNPRYYEYASWCLKWLNRVKEKTGVKPLIYMSASVIREADWSSVVAGDYGLWVAGYPDNRDSWDIPTFLWKVNPWPFYAIWQYTSSGGRLDRDVFMGDATAWDKYAARNGSIPTPSPAPAPAPATKSNEELATEVIRGNWGNGQDRRNRLTAAGYDYNAIQSIVNQRLAGSSSSSGGEVWYTVKSGDTLWAIAQRYGTTYQKIAQLSGIPDPNKIYPGQRVRVK
;
A
#
# COMPACT_ATOMS: atom_id res chain seq x y z
N MET A 1 -18.71 9.81 -10.38
CA MET A 1 -18.38 8.78 -9.37
C MET A 1 -16.96 8.28 -9.62
N LEU A 2 -16.20 8.01 -8.57
CA LEU A 2 -14.89 7.38 -8.65
C LEU A 2 -14.97 5.95 -8.11
N LYS A 3 -14.21 5.04 -8.69
CA LYS A 3 -14.07 3.64 -8.25
C LYS A 3 -12.74 3.46 -7.52
N GLY A 4 -12.71 2.75 -6.41
CA GLY A 4 -11.52 2.61 -5.59
C GLY A 4 -11.46 1.33 -4.78
N ILE A 5 -10.44 1.26 -3.96
CA ILE A 5 -10.17 0.14 -3.07
C ILE A 5 -9.78 0.66 -1.69
N ASP A 6 -10.04 -0.12 -0.67
CA ASP A 6 -9.41 0.06 0.62
C ASP A 6 -8.48 -1.12 0.94
N ILE A 7 -7.36 -0.81 1.59
CA ILE A 7 -6.25 -1.74 1.76
C ILE A 7 -5.52 -1.52 3.09
N SER A 8 -4.86 -2.59 3.53
CA SER A 8 -4.07 -2.60 4.76
C SER A 8 -2.82 -3.48 4.58
N VAL A 9 -2.20 -3.88 5.69
CA VAL A 9 -1.12 -4.86 5.69
C VAL A 9 -1.48 -6.18 5.01
N TRP A 10 -2.77 -6.53 4.91
CA TRP A 10 -3.23 -7.75 4.24
C TRP A 10 -2.98 -7.74 2.73
N GLN A 11 -2.89 -6.56 2.12
CA GLN A 11 -2.53 -6.38 0.72
C GLN A 11 -1.04 -6.02 0.52
N ARG A 12 -0.19 -6.48 1.43
CA ARG A 12 1.27 -6.26 1.34
C ARG A 12 1.81 -6.70 -0.03
N GLY A 13 2.51 -5.80 -0.70
CA GLY A 13 3.10 -6.06 -2.02
C GLY A 13 2.14 -5.89 -3.19
N LEU A 14 0.92 -5.40 -2.95
CA LEU A 14 -0.03 -5.09 -4.03
C LEU A 14 0.57 -4.06 -5.00
N ASN A 15 0.49 -4.37 -6.29
CA ASN A 15 0.71 -3.38 -7.34
C ASN A 15 -0.60 -2.62 -7.60
N ILE A 16 -0.73 -1.44 -7.00
CA ILE A 16 -1.95 -0.62 -7.11
C ILE A 16 -2.25 -0.23 -8.57
N ALA A 17 -1.22 -0.02 -9.40
CA ALA A 17 -1.41 0.33 -10.80
C ALA A 17 -2.19 -0.75 -11.58
N SER A 18 -2.09 -2.02 -11.18
CA SER A 18 -2.80 -3.12 -11.84
C SER A 18 -4.27 -3.25 -11.43
N THR A 19 -4.74 -2.51 -10.44
CA THR A 19 -6.10 -2.64 -9.90
C THR A 19 -7.15 -1.89 -10.72
N GLY A 20 -6.74 -0.82 -11.42
CA GLY A 20 -7.67 0.09 -12.12
C GLY A 20 -8.40 1.07 -11.19
N ALA A 21 -7.99 1.16 -9.93
CA ALA A 21 -8.56 2.08 -8.95
C ALA A 21 -8.28 3.55 -9.31
N GLN A 22 -9.23 4.42 -8.99
CA GLN A 22 -9.12 5.88 -9.11
C GLN A 22 -8.87 6.55 -7.75
N PHE A 23 -9.13 5.84 -6.65
CA PHE A 23 -8.74 6.22 -5.30
C PHE A 23 -8.33 5.01 -4.47
N VAL A 24 -7.57 5.28 -3.42
CA VAL A 24 -7.13 4.26 -2.46
C VAL A 24 -7.29 4.79 -1.05
N ILE A 25 -7.89 3.99 -0.16
CA ILE A 25 -7.99 4.27 1.26
C ILE A 25 -7.09 3.28 2.00
N CYS A 26 -6.08 3.78 2.73
CA CYS A 26 -5.11 2.94 3.41
C CYS A 26 -5.39 2.88 4.92
N LYS A 27 -5.33 1.69 5.53
CA LYS A 27 -5.28 1.59 6.98
C LYS A 27 -4.04 2.32 7.48
N ALA A 28 -4.21 3.28 8.38
CA ALA A 28 -3.10 3.99 8.98
C ALA A 28 -2.79 3.48 10.39
N THR A 29 -3.82 3.38 11.23
CA THR A 29 -3.63 3.01 12.65
C THR A 29 -4.78 2.16 13.17
N GLN A 30 -4.55 1.53 14.33
CA GLN A 30 -5.60 0.85 15.11
C GLN A 30 -5.33 1.04 16.60
N GLY A 31 -6.37 1.41 17.35
CA GLY A 31 -6.25 1.68 18.77
C GLY A 31 -5.18 2.75 19.06
N THR A 32 -4.39 2.55 20.11
CA THR A 32 -3.31 3.48 20.51
C THR A 32 -1.91 2.93 20.29
N THR A 33 -1.76 1.76 19.67
CA THR A 33 -0.47 1.04 19.61
C THR A 33 -0.09 0.53 18.23
N ILE A 34 -1.06 0.34 17.33
CA ILE A 34 -0.78 -0.26 16.01
C ILE A 34 -0.72 0.84 14.95
N VAL A 35 0.41 0.91 14.26
CA VAL A 35 0.57 1.62 12.98
C VAL A 35 0.66 0.57 11.89
N ASP A 36 -0.15 0.68 10.84
CA ASP A 36 -0.12 -0.28 9.75
C ASP A 36 1.22 -0.17 8.99
N PRO A 37 2.02 -1.24 8.94
CA PRO A 37 3.37 -1.19 8.37
C PRO A 37 3.39 -0.99 6.86
N CYS A 38 2.24 -1.09 6.18
CA CYS A 38 2.13 -0.90 4.74
C CYS A 38 1.49 0.45 4.37
N CYS A 39 0.97 1.21 5.35
CA CYS A 39 0.25 2.45 5.10
C CYS A 39 1.04 3.41 4.20
N ASP A 40 2.23 3.80 4.61
CA ASP A 40 3.01 4.78 3.85
C ASP A 40 3.41 4.25 2.47
N SER A 41 3.81 2.98 2.37
CA SER A 41 4.19 2.39 1.08
C SER A 41 3.02 2.34 0.09
N HIS A 42 1.81 1.99 0.54
CA HIS A 42 0.59 2.01 -0.26
C HIS A 42 0.19 3.44 -0.63
N TYR A 43 0.20 4.34 0.36
CA TYR A 43 -0.13 5.75 0.17
C TYR A 43 0.76 6.41 -0.88
N GLN A 44 2.09 6.26 -0.75
CA GLN A 44 3.05 6.83 -1.68
C GLN A 44 2.95 6.21 -3.08
N GLN A 45 2.63 4.90 -3.17
CA GLN A 45 2.37 4.27 -4.46
C GLN A 45 1.14 4.88 -5.14
N ALA A 46 0.02 5.02 -4.43
CA ALA A 46 -1.21 5.63 -4.93
C ALA A 46 -1.00 7.10 -5.32
N LYS A 47 -0.26 7.86 -4.51
CA LYS A 47 0.09 9.26 -4.77
C LYS A 47 0.88 9.43 -6.05
N ARG A 48 1.91 8.60 -6.29
CA ARG A 48 2.69 8.64 -7.54
C ARG A 48 1.85 8.32 -8.78
N LEU A 49 0.79 7.54 -8.63
CA LEU A 49 -0.15 7.24 -9.71
C LEU A 49 -1.20 8.34 -9.92
N GLY A 50 -1.17 9.42 -9.12
CA GLY A 50 -2.15 10.51 -9.19
C GLY A 50 -3.55 10.13 -8.72
N LEU A 51 -3.67 9.05 -7.93
CA LEU A 51 -4.94 8.60 -7.40
C LEU A 51 -5.40 9.48 -6.24
N LYS A 52 -6.71 9.51 -5.97
CA LYS A 52 -7.26 10.14 -4.78
C LYS A 52 -6.96 9.30 -3.55
N LEU A 53 -6.71 9.97 -2.42
CA LEU A 53 -6.13 9.36 -1.24
C LEU A 53 -7.05 9.44 -0.03
N GLY A 54 -7.10 8.37 0.75
CA GLY A 54 -7.77 8.31 2.04
C GLY A 54 -6.93 7.50 3.04
N VAL A 55 -7.14 7.76 4.32
CA VAL A 55 -6.53 6.97 5.40
C VAL A 55 -7.55 6.73 6.51
N TYR A 56 -7.55 5.51 7.07
CA TYR A 56 -8.47 5.17 8.13
C TYR A 56 -7.81 4.69 9.42
N HIS A 57 -8.53 4.93 10.51
CA HIS A 57 -8.24 4.42 11.84
C HIS A 57 -9.25 3.36 12.24
N TYR A 58 -8.80 2.16 12.56
CA TYR A 58 -9.64 1.09 13.09
C TYR A 58 -9.81 1.28 14.61
N ALA A 59 -11.04 1.51 15.05
CA ALA A 59 -11.33 1.71 16.47
C ALA A 59 -11.15 0.42 17.26
N SER A 60 -10.36 0.45 18.33
CA SER A 60 -10.20 -0.67 19.27
C SER A 60 -11.01 -0.50 20.57
N GLY A 61 -11.83 0.57 20.67
CA GLY A 61 -12.67 0.84 21.84
C GLY A 61 -11.91 1.19 23.10
N GLY A 62 -10.75 1.81 22.96
CA GLY A 62 -10.04 2.48 24.05
C GLY A 62 -10.65 3.84 24.39
N ASP A 63 -9.84 4.76 24.91
CA ASP A 63 -10.27 6.14 25.06
C ASP A 63 -10.33 6.82 23.68
N PRO A 64 -11.50 7.38 23.27
CA PRO A 64 -11.66 7.96 21.94
C PRO A 64 -10.73 9.14 21.65
N ILE A 65 -10.36 9.91 22.67
CA ILE A 65 -9.44 11.04 22.51
C ILE A 65 -8.00 10.52 22.31
N ALA A 66 -7.60 9.51 23.09
CA ALA A 66 -6.28 8.90 22.94
C ALA A 66 -6.12 8.21 21.59
N GLU A 67 -7.14 7.49 21.11
CA GLU A 67 -7.13 6.86 19.77
C GLU A 67 -7.09 7.91 18.65
N ALA A 68 -7.84 9.02 18.79
CA ALA A 68 -7.81 10.13 17.84
C ALA A 68 -6.43 10.83 17.81
N ASP A 69 -5.85 11.11 18.98
CA ASP A 69 -4.52 11.74 19.08
C ASP A 69 -3.43 10.84 18.50
N PHE A 70 -3.53 9.51 18.73
CA PHE A 70 -2.63 8.53 18.13
C PHE A 70 -2.75 8.51 16.58
N PHE A 71 -3.97 8.49 16.05
CA PHE A 71 -4.21 8.59 14.61
C PHE A 71 -3.59 9.86 14.03
N VAL A 72 -3.95 11.03 14.59
CA VAL A 72 -3.45 12.33 14.12
C VAL A 72 -1.93 12.41 14.17
N LYS A 73 -1.30 11.89 15.22
CA LYS A 73 0.17 11.84 15.34
C LYS A 73 0.83 11.09 14.17
N ASN A 74 0.23 10.00 13.72
CA ASN A 74 0.82 9.12 12.71
C ASN A 74 0.48 9.50 11.26
N ILE A 75 -0.48 10.42 11.05
CA ILE A 75 -0.92 10.83 9.71
C ILE A 75 -0.52 12.26 9.34
N GLN A 76 0.41 12.89 10.05
CA GLN A 76 0.75 14.31 9.86
C GLN A 76 1.05 14.69 8.41
N GLY A 77 1.70 13.80 7.65
CA GLY A 77 2.06 14.01 6.24
C GLY A 77 0.88 13.85 5.25
N TYR A 78 -0.31 13.42 5.73
CA TYR A 78 -1.48 13.14 4.87
C TYR A 78 -2.62 14.15 5.07
N ILE A 79 -2.53 14.99 6.12
CA ILE A 79 -3.59 15.95 6.51
C ILE A 79 -3.74 17.04 5.45
N GLY A 80 -4.96 17.18 4.92
CA GLY A 80 -5.29 18.15 3.87
C GLY A 80 -5.11 17.61 2.45
N GLU A 81 -4.61 16.37 2.32
CA GLU A 81 -4.44 15.68 1.05
C GLU A 81 -5.30 14.40 0.99
N ALA A 82 -5.47 13.72 2.13
CA ALA A 82 -6.27 12.50 2.24
C ALA A 82 -7.58 12.75 2.97
N ILE A 83 -8.62 12.03 2.57
CA ILE A 83 -9.84 11.89 3.38
C ILE A 83 -9.46 11.11 4.65
N LEU A 84 -9.88 11.62 5.82
CA LEU A 84 -9.65 11.00 7.12
C LEU A 84 -10.88 10.20 7.52
N ILE A 85 -10.72 8.99 8.06
CA ILE A 85 -11.85 8.10 8.28
C ILE A 85 -11.71 7.38 9.63
N LEU A 86 -12.82 7.31 10.37
CA LEU A 86 -13.00 6.41 11.49
C LEU A 86 -13.64 5.12 11.00
N ASP A 87 -13.01 4.00 11.23
CA ASP A 87 -13.55 2.67 10.95
C ASP A 87 -14.14 2.11 12.26
N TRP A 88 -15.49 2.00 12.29
CA TRP A 88 -16.26 1.57 13.44
C TRP A 88 -16.85 0.19 13.24
N GLU A 89 -16.20 -0.80 13.83
CA GLU A 89 -16.60 -2.19 13.77
C GLU A 89 -16.69 -2.84 15.15
N ARG A 90 -17.44 -3.95 15.23
CA ARG A 90 -17.60 -4.70 16.48
C ARG A 90 -16.35 -5.50 16.86
N ASN A 91 -15.63 -6.01 15.88
CA ASN A 91 -14.49 -6.86 16.13
C ASN A 91 -13.38 -6.11 16.86
N GLN A 92 -12.84 -6.70 17.93
CA GLN A 92 -11.79 -6.11 18.77
C GLN A 92 -12.15 -4.75 19.42
N ASN A 93 -13.45 -4.43 19.53
CA ASN A 93 -13.95 -3.19 20.09
C ASN A 93 -14.88 -3.45 21.27
N PRO A 94 -14.39 -3.50 22.51
CA PRO A 94 -15.19 -3.73 23.71
C PRO A 94 -16.21 -2.64 24.00
N ARG A 95 -16.01 -1.42 23.45
CA ARG A 95 -16.91 -0.27 23.59
C ARG A 95 -17.83 -0.06 22.39
N TYR A 96 -17.94 -1.07 21.53
CA TYR A 96 -18.76 -1.02 20.31
C TYR A 96 -20.17 -0.48 20.55
N TYR A 97 -20.82 -0.91 21.63
CA TYR A 97 -22.19 -0.49 21.96
C TYR A 97 -22.33 0.94 22.50
N GLU A 98 -21.22 1.70 22.61
CA GLU A 98 -21.30 3.13 22.87
C GLU A 98 -21.63 3.95 21.61
N TYR A 99 -21.52 3.34 20.43
CA TYR A 99 -21.91 3.87 19.11
C TYR A 99 -21.56 5.35 18.91
N ALA A 100 -22.58 6.16 18.62
CA ALA A 100 -22.40 7.58 18.33
C ALA A 100 -21.69 8.37 19.44
N SER A 101 -21.86 8.00 20.72
CA SER A 101 -21.24 8.74 21.84
C SER A 101 -19.72 8.62 21.85
N TRP A 102 -19.18 7.44 21.52
CA TRP A 102 -17.75 7.21 21.37
C TRP A 102 -17.23 7.84 20.07
N CYS A 103 -17.91 7.53 18.96
CA CYS A 103 -17.51 7.98 17.63
C CYS A 103 -17.46 9.50 17.52
N LEU A 104 -18.46 10.21 18.07
CA LEU A 104 -18.52 11.67 18.01
C LEU A 104 -17.35 12.33 18.72
N LYS A 105 -16.89 11.77 19.86
CA LYS A 105 -15.70 12.28 20.56
C LYS A 105 -14.46 12.16 19.70
N TRP A 106 -14.26 11.00 19.06
CA TRP A 106 -13.13 10.76 18.15
C TRP A 106 -13.19 11.69 16.94
N LEU A 107 -14.33 11.77 16.26
CA LEU A 107 -14.54 12.60 15.06
C LEU A 107 -14.29 14.09 15.36
N ASN A 108 -14.84 14.59 16.47
CA ASN A 108 -14.63 15.97 16.91
C ASN A 108 -13.16 16.24 17.21
N ARG A 109 -12.46 15.30 17.86
CA ARG A 109 -11.05 15.45 18.19
C ARG A 109 -10.17 15.50 16.95
N VAL A 110 -10.42 14.63 15.98
CA VAL A 110 -9.67 14.66 14.69
C VAL A 110 -9.93 15.96 13.95
N LYS A 111 -11.19 16.39 13.85
CA LYS A 111 -11.55 17.68 13.24
C LYS A 111 -10.87 18.86 13.94
N GLU A 112 -10.88 18.90 15.27
CA GLU A 112 -10.20 19.93 16.06
C GLU A 112 -8.70 20.00 15.74
N LYS A 113 -8.04 18.85 15.71
CA LYS A 113 -6.58 18.76 15.54
C LYS A 113 -6.12 18.97 14.10
N THR A 114 -6.93 18.64 13.13
CA THR A 114 -6.51 18.62 11.72
C THR A 114 -7.16 19.70 10.86
N GLY A 115 -8.32 20.21 11.28
CA GLY A 115 -9.17 21.07 10.46
C GLY A 115 -9.91 20.30 9.35
N VAL A 116 -9.72 18.99 9.21
CA VAL A 116 -10.42 18.13 8.25
C VAL A 116 -11.61 17.47 8.95
N LYS A 117 -12.79 17.46 8.32
CA LYS A 117 -13.94 16.70 8.81
C LYS A 117 -13.81 15.23 8.39
N PRO A 118 -13.63 14.29 9.34
CA PRO A 118 -13.54 12.88 8.99
C PRO A 118 -14.87 12.32 8.47
N LEU A 119 -14.80 11.23 7.70
CA LEU A 119 -15.90 10.32 7.48
C LEU A 119 -15.96 9.28 8.60
N ILE A 120 -17.10 8.60 8.73
CA ILE A 120 -17.23 7.39 9.52
C ILE A 120 -17.61 6.22 8.62
N TYR A 121 -16.87 5.11 8.76
CA TYR A 121 -17.18 3.83 8.13
C TYR A 121 -17.91 2.91 9.10
N MET A 122 -18.95 2.26 8.60
CA MET A 122 -19.64 1.17 9.28
C MET A 122 -20.45 0.35 8.29
N SER A 123 -20.79 -0.87 8.70
CA SER A 123 -21.71 -1.69 7.89
C SER A 123 -23.14 -1.14 7.96
N ALA A 124 -23.92 -1.38 6.90
CA ALA A 124 -25.31 -0.93 6.80
C ALA A 124 -26.24 -1.50 7.91
N SER A 125 -25.86 -2.62 8.53
CA SER A 125 -26.58 -3.15 9.71
C SER A 125 -26.42 -2.26 10.93
N VAL A 126 -25.21 -1.74 11.15
CA VAL A 126 -24.83 -0.90 12.32
C VAL A 126 -25.60 0.41 12.33
N ILE A 127 -25.91 0.96 11.17
CA ILE A 127 -26.70 2.19 11.07
C ILE A 127 -28.07 2.03 11.76
N ARG A 128 -28.64 0.84 11.74
CA ARG A 128 -29.96 0.54 12.33
C ARG A 128 -29.92 0.16 13.81
N GLU A 129 -28.73 -0.08 14.36
CA GLU A 129 -28.56 -0.54 15.74
C GLU A 129 -28.62 0.61 16.75
N ALA A 130 -28.40 1.87 16.31
CA ALA A 130 -28.29 3.00 17.21
C ALA A 130 -28.82 4.32 16.57
N ASP A 131 -28.98 5.34 17.40
CA ASP A 131 -29.24 6.71 16.96
C ASP A 131 -27.92 7.42 16.60
N TRP A 132 -27.75 7.73 15.34
CA TRP A 132 -26.59 8.43 14.77
C TRP A 132 -26.85 9.92 14.53
N SER A 133 -28.00 10.47 14.98
CA SER A 133 -28.40 11.86 14.71
C SER A 133 -27.35 12.87 15.15
N SER A 134 -26.65 12.62 16.25
CA SER A 134 -25.59 13.52 16.74
C SER A 134 -24.34 13.54 15.83
N VAL A 135 -24.02 12.44 15.19
CA VAL A 135 -22.91 12.35 14.22
C VAL A 135 -23.28 13.10 12.94
N VAL A 136 -24.53 12.92 12.46
CA VAL A 136 -25.06 13.65 11.31
C VAL A 136 -25.15 15.15 11.57
N ALA A 137 -25.60 15.56 12.77
CA ALA A 137 -25.64 16.97 13.18
C ALA A 137 -24.24 17.61 13.24
N GLY A 138 -23.20 16.81 13.49
CA GLY A 138 -21.79 17.22 13.41
C GLY A 138 -21.29 17.39 11.95
N ASP A 139 -22.13 17.08 10.97
CA ASP A 139 -21.82 17.11 9.53
C ASP A 139 -20.66 16.16 9.15
N TYR A 140 -20.67 14.95 9.75
CA TYR A 140 -19.73 13.88 9.42
C TYR A 140 -20.32 12.95 8.38
N GLY A 141 -19.63 12.81 7.25
CA GLY A 141 -20.10 12.01 6.13
C GLY A 141 -19.96 10.49 6.38
N LEU A 142 -20.69 9.71 5.62
CA LEU A 142 -20.79 8.26 5.76
C LEU A 142 -20.03 7.53 4.65
N TRP A 143 -19.19 6.57 5.04
CA TRP A 143 -18.72 5.46 4.22
C TRP A 143 -19.45 4.18 4.70
N VAL A 144 -20.33 3.66 3.90
CA VAL A 144 -21.15 2.50 4.28
C VAL A 144 -20.64 1.23 3.62
N ALA A 145 -20.59 0.13 4.37
CA ALA A 145 -20.37 -1.20 3.82
C ALA A 145 -21.68 -1.97 3.69
N GLY A 146 -21.83 -2.63 2.55
CA GLY A 146 -22.97 -3.50 2.29
C GLY A 146 -22.74 -4.25 0.98
N TYR A 147 -22.89 -5.57 1.00
CA TYR A 147 -22.48 -6.47 -0.07
C TYR A 147 -23.69 -7.19 -0.66
N PRO A 148 -24.29 -6.68 -1.76
CA PRO A 148 -25.49 -7.31 -2.34
C PRO A 148 -25.21 -8.70 -2.88
N ASP A 149 -24.07 -8.89 -3.55
CA ASP A 149 -23.66 -10.15 -4.16
C ASP A 149 -22.18 -10.48 -3.91
N ASN A 150 -21.43 -9.57 -3.30
CA ASN A 150 -20.02 -9.71 -2.92
C ASN A 150 -19.10 -10.22 -4.04
N ARG A 151 -19.36 -9.80 -5.30
CA ARG A 151 -18.52 -10.18 -6.45
C ARG A 151 -17.31 -9.28 -6.60
N ASP A 152 -16.15 -9.87 -6.84
CA ASP A 152 -14.93 -9.14 -7.20
C ASP A 152 -15.02 -8.58 -8.62
N SER A 153 -15.75 -7.48 -8.78
CA SER A 153 -15.99 -6.81 -10.07
C SER A 153 -16.00 -5.30 -9.91
N TRP A 154 -15.66 -4.59 -10.98
CA TRP A 154 -15.89 -3.15 -11.11
C TRP A 154 -17.31 -2.80 -11.55
N ASP A 155 -18.18 -3.78 -11.73
CA ASP A 155 -19.61 -3.57 -11.96
C ASP A 155 -20.28 -3.27 -10.62
N ILE A 156 -20.68 -2.02 -10.43
CA ILE A 156 -21.29 -1.56 -9.18
C ILE A 156 -22.72 -2.10 -9.12
N PRO A 157 -23.05 -2.91 -8.10
CA PRO A 157 -24.40 -3.45 -7.94
C PRO A 157 -25.41 -2.36 -7.52
N THR A 158 -26.66 -2.73 -7.37
CA THR A 158 -27.68 -1.82 -6.82
C THR A 158 -27.54 -1.74 -5.30
N PHE A 159 -27.52 -0.53 -4.74
CA PHE A 159 -27.51 -0.31 -3.31
C PHE A 159 -28.88 -0.65 -2.71
N LEU A 160 -28.94 -1.51 -1.70
CA LEU A 160 -30.18 -2.09 -1.18
C LEU A 160 -30.59 -1.58 0.21
N TRP A 161 -29.80 -0.74 0.86
CA TRP A 161 -29.99 -0.36 2.26
C TRP A 161 -30.45 1.10 2.41
N LYS A 162 -31.09 1.38 3.53
CA LYS A 162 -31.35 2.77 3.97
C LYS A 162 -30.21 3.20 4.88
N VAL A 163 -29.80 4.45 4.73
CA VAL A 163 -28.70 5.05 5.52
C VAL A 163 -29.16 6.12 6.50
N ASN A 164 -30.50 6.21 6.77
CA ASN A 164 -30.99 7.19 7.75
C ASN A 164 -30.29 7.04 9.10
N PRO A 165 -29.89 8.13 9.77
CA PRO A 165 -30.29 9.52 9.53
C PRO A 165 -29.47 10.28 8.48
N TRP A 166 -28.42 9.69 7.88
CA TRP A 166 -27.72 10.37 6.79
C TRP A 166 -28.64 10.54 5.58
N PRO A 167 -28.64 11.71 4.93
CA PRO A 167 -29.42 11.93 3.70
C PRO A 167 -28.83 11.18 2.50
N PHE A 168 -27.54 10.87 2.54
CA PHE A 168 -26.79 10.12 1.52
C PHE A 168 -25.50 9.56 2.13
N TYR A 169 -24.87 8.65 1.41
CA TYR A 169 -23.52 8.17 1.72
C TYR A 169 -22.49 8.77 0.74
N ALA A 170 -21.30 9.09 1.24
CA ALA A 170 -20.21 9.61 0.42
C ALA A 170 -19.47 8.48 -0.31
N ILE A 171 -19.19 7.37 0.40
CA ILE A 171 -18.52 6.19 -0.14
C ILE A 171 -19.35 4.95 0.20
N TRP A 172 -19.33 3.97 -0.70
CA TRP A 172 -19.93 2.67 -0.49
C TRP A 172 -18.91 1.57 -0.81
N GLN A 173 -18.57 0.75 0.18
CA GLN A 173 -17.86 -0.51 0.01
C GLN A 173 -18.88 -1.57 -0.36
N TYR A 174 -18.86 -2.02 -1.62
CA TYR A 174 -19.88 -2.92 -2.17
C TYR A 174 -19.43 -4.37 -2.28
N THR A 175 -18.14 -4.66 -2.04
CA THR A 175 -17.62 -6.00 -1.93
C THR A 175 -16.40 -6.07 -1.00
N SER A 176 -16.27 -7.20 -0.29
CA SER A 176 -15.11 -7.60 0.50
C SER A 176 -14.64 -9.00 0.08
N SER A 177 -14.71 -9.31 -1.19
CA SER A 177 -14.66 -10.62 -1.83
C SER A 177 -13.54 -11.53 -1.34
N GLY A 178 -13.76 -12.22 -0.21
CA GLY A 178 -12.93 -13.33 0.24
C GLY A 178 -11.46 -12.98 0.51
N GLY A 179 -11.17 -11.72 0.90
CA GLY A 179 -9.82 -11.30 1.29
C GLY A 179 -8.91 -10.93 0.11
N ARG A 180 -9.45 -10.70 -1.08
CA ARG A 180 -8.65 -10.23 -2.23
C ARG A 180 -8.53 -8.71 -2.25
N LEU A 181 -9.60 -8.00 -2.63
CA LEU A 181 -9.65 -6.55 -2.62
C LEU A 181 -11.06 -6.10 -2.26
N ASP A 182 -11.14 -5.22 -1.29
CA ASP A 182 -12.35 -4.48 -1.00
C ASP A 182 -12.51 -3.40 -2.05
N ARG A 183 -13.73 -3.32 -2.64
CA ARG A 183 -14.02 -2.37 -3.70
C ARG A 183 -15.04 -1.35 -3.27
N ASP A 184 -14.76 -0.13 -3.62
CA ASP A 184 -15.49 1.04 -3.21
C ASP A 184 -15.95 1.88 -4.40
N VAL A 185 -17.03 2.61 -4.19
CA VAL A 185 -17.44 3.70 -5.05
C VAL A 185 -17.63 4.98 -4.23
N PHE A 186 -16.99 6.06 -4.66
CA PHE A 186 -17.23 7.39 -4.14
C PHE A 186 -18.30 8.09 -5.00
N MET A 187 -19.31 8.66 -4.38
CA MET A 187 -20.49 9.19 -5.07
C MET A 187 -20.26 10.56 -5.72
N GLY A 188 -19.09 11.14 -5.55
CA GLY A 188 -18.66 12.41 -6.17
C GLY A 188 -17.65 12.22 -7.31
N ASP A 189 -17.11 13.33 -7.76
CA ASP A 189 -15.96 13.45 -8.66
C ASP A 189 -14.67 13.76 -7.89
N ALA A 190 -13.56 13.95 -8.60
CA ALA A 190 -12.28 14.29 -8.02
C ALA A 190 -12.29 15.59 -7.22
N THR A 191 -13.05 16.60 -7.68
CA THR A 191 -13.20 17.88 -6.97
C THR A 191 -13.95 17.71 -5.66
N ALA A 192 -15.00 16.87 -5.66
CA ALA A 192 -15.74 16.56 -4.43
C ALA A 192 -14.85 15.78 -3.44
N TRP A 193 -14.01 14.86 -3.91
CA TRP A 193 -13.02 14.17 -3.07
C TRP A 193 -12.09 15.15 -2.37
N ASP A 194 -11.54 16.11 -3.13
CA ASP A 194 -10.61 17.11 -2.59
C ASP A 194 -11.26 18.00 -1.52
N LYS A 195 -12.56 18.28 -1.63
CA LYS A 195 -13.32 18.98 -0.58
C LYS A 195 -13.43 18.18 0.72
N TYR A 196 -13.59 16.86 0.64
CA TYR A 196 -13.59 16.00 1.83
C TYR A 196 -12.21 15.91 2.48
N ALA A 197 -11.13 15.95 1.71
CA ALA A 197 -9.76 15.93 2.21
C ALA A 197 -9.29 17.28 2.76
N ALA A 198 -9.91 18.38 2.34
CA ALA A 198 -9.47 19.74 2.63
C ALA A 198 -9.69 20.15 4.09
N ARG A 199 -8.78 20.97 4.61
CA ARG A 199 -8.95 21.62 5.92
C ARG A 199 -10.06 22.67 5.82
N ASN A 200 -11.01 22.63 6.78
CA ASN A 200 -12.12 23.59 6.88
C ASN A 200 -12.99 23.72 5.61
N GLY A 201 -13.03 22.65 4.78
CA GLY A 201 -13.77 22.67 3.52
C GLY A 201 -13.23 23.65 2.47
N SER A 202 -12.12 24.28 2.72
CA SER A 202 -11.41 25.08 1.72
C SER A 202 -10.77 24.11 0.72
N ILE A 203 -11.06 24.26 -0.57
CA ILE A 203 -10.28 23.56 -1.60
C ILE A 203 -8.84 24.04 -1.38
N PRO A 204 -7.85 23.14 -1.19
CA PRO A 204 -6.47 23.57 -1.24
C PRO A 204 -6.32 24.31 -2.56
N THR A 205 -5.90 25.58 -2.53
CA THR A 205 -5.34 26.20 -3.71
C THR A 205 -4.31 25.20 -4.21
N PRO A 206 -4.33 24.77 -5.49
CA PRO A 206 -3.36 23.82 -5.96
C PRO A 206 -2.03 24.34 -5.47
N SER A 207 -1.40 23.63 -4.54
CA SER A 207 -0.04 23.92 -4.09
C SER A 207 0.73 24.08 -5.40
N PRO A 208 1.46 25.19 -5.61
CA PRO A 208 2.22 25.34 -6.85
C PRO A 208 2.88 24.01 -7.06
N ALA A 209 2.63 23.40 -8.23
CA ALA A 209 3.00 22.01 -8.53
C ALA A 209 4.36 21.79 -7.89
N PRO A 210 4.56 20.77 -7.04
CA PRO A 210 5.80 20.63 -6.28
C PRO A 210 6.89 20.93 -7.27
N ALA A 211 7.78 21.89 -6.94
CA ALA A 211 8.88 22.30 -7.83
C ALA A 211 9.42 20.99 -8.38
N PRO A 212 9.51 20.81 -9.73
CA PRO A 212 9.63 19.52 -10.38
C PRO A 212 10.51 18.66 -9.51
N ALA A 213 9.96 17.54 -9.04
CA ALA A 213 10.62 16.69 -8.05
C ALA A 213 12.02 16.51 -8.59
N PRO A 214 13.09 16.69 -7.79
CA PRO A 214 14.46 16.71 -8.29
C PRO A 214 14.58 15.54 -9.23
N ALA A 215 14.84 15.81 -10.52
CA ALA A 215 14.59 14.96 -11.66
C ALA A 215 14.77 13.48 -11.27
N THR A 216 13.70 12.73 -11.18
CA THR A 216 13.76 11.33 -10.74
C THR A 216 14.66 10.65 -11.74
N LYS A 217 15.84 10.22 -11.26
CA LYS A 217 16.81 9.55 -12.11
C LYS A 217 16.10 8.43 -12.84
N SER A 218 16.33 8.34 -14.13
CA SER A 218 15.79 7.26 -14.93
C SER A 218 16.33 5.90 -14.41
N ASN A 219 15.62 4.82 -14.65
CA ASN A 219 16.10 3.48 -14.31
C ASN A 219 17.48 3.19 -14.94
N GLU A 220 17.78 3.80 -16.09
CA GLU A 220 19.07 3.71 -16.79
C GLU A 220 20.20 4.40 -16.01
N GLU A 221 19.97 5.60 -15.49
CA GLU A 221 20.93 6.34 -14.66
C GLU A 221 21.17 5.60 -13.35
N LEU A 222 20.09 5.12 -12.70
CA LEU A 222 20.17 4.35 -11.47
C LEU A 222 20.90 3.02 -11.66
N ALA A 223 20.68 2.33 -12.78
CA ALA A 223 21.45 1.12 -13.13
C ALA A 223 22.95 1.42 -13.27
N THR A 224 23.31 2.58 -13.82
CA THR A 224 24.71 3.03 -13.91
C THR A 224 25.29 3.28 -12.51
N GLU A 225 24.55 3.91 -11.61
CA GLU A 225 24.96 4.15 -10.23
C GLU A 225 25.07 2.86 -9.42
N VAL A 226 24.16 1.90 -9.67
CA VAL A 226 24.23 0.55 -9.07
C VAL A 226 25.51 -0.18 -9.49
N ILE A 227 25.86 -0.12 -10.77
CA ILE A 227 27.10 -0.74 -11.31
C ILE A 227 28.34 -0.10 -10.69
N ARG A 228 28.30 1.21 -10.42
CA ARG A 228 29.37 1.95 -9.72
C ARG A 228 29.44 1.70 -8.21
N GLY A 229 28.49 0.93 -7.65
CA GLY A 229 28.45 0.58 -6.22
C GLY A 229 27.77 1.62 -5.32
N ASN A 230 27.21 2.70 -5.83
CA ASN A 230 26.64 3.80 -5.04
C ASN A 230 25.40 3.39 -4.22
N TRP A 231 24.79 2.26 -4.55
CA TRP A 231 23.55 1.76 -3.92
C TRP A 231 23.76 0.53 -3.03
N GLY A 232 25.03 0.17 -2.71
CA GLY A 232 25.32 -1.02 -1.92
C GLY A 232 25.06 -2.33 -2.66
N ASN A 233 24.93 -3.46 -1.93
CA ASN A 233 24.82 -4.80 -2.52
C ASN A 233 23.65 -5.59 -1.92
N GLY A 234 23.11 -6.55 -2.69
CA GLY A 234 22.10 -7.51 -2.22
C GLY A 234 20.87 -6.84 -1.61
N GLN A 235 20.51 -7.23 -0.38
CA GLN A 235 19.33 -6.72 0.31
C GLN A 235 19.46 -5.22 0.68
N ASP A 236 20.66 -4.73 0.99
CA ASP A 236 20.89 -3.31 1.28
C ASP A 236 20.58 -2.45 0.06
N ARG A 237 21.02 -2.83 -1.14
CA ARG A 237 20.64 -2.16 -2.40
C ARG A 237 19.13 -2.14 -2.61
N ARG A 238 18.48 -3.29 -2.40
CA ARG A 238 17.02 -3.38 -2.55
C ARG A 238 16.34 -2.40 -1.61
N ASN A 239 16.72 -2.40 -0.34
CA ASN A 239 16.12 -1.53 0.68
C ASN A 239 16.32 -0.04 0.33
N ARG A 240 17.52 0.37 -0.07
CA ARG A 240 17.84 1.77 -0.41
C ARG A 240 17.08 2.25 -1.65
N LEU A 241 17.07 1.46 -2.72
CA LEU A 241 16.33 1.82 -3.94
C LEU A 241 14.83 1.90 -3.69
N THR A 242 14.27 0.94 -2.94
CA THR A 242 12.85 0.93 -2.58
C THR A 242 12.50 2.10 -1.66
N ALA A 243 13.33 2.39 -0.65
CA ALA A 243 13.13 3.53 0.25
C ALA A 243 13.20 4.88 -0.49
N ALA A 244 14.03 4.98 -1.53
CA ALA A 244 14.11 6.14 -2.40
C ALA A 244 12.96 6.21 -3.44
N GLY A 245 12.01 5.27 -3.41
CA GLY A 245 10.84 5.25 -4.28
C GLY A 245 11.08 4.68 -5.68
N TYR A 246 12.20 3.99 -5.91
CA TYR A 246 12.54 3.42 -7.21
C TYR A 246 12.14 1.95 -7.31
N ASP A 247 11.83 1.50 -8.54
CA ASP A 247 11.58 0.07 -8.83
C ASP A 247 12.89 -0.71 -8.90
N TYR A 248 13.23 -1.37 -7.80
CA TYR A 248 14.42 -2.22 -7.72
C TYR A 248 14.47 -3.27 -8.82
N ASN A 249 13.34 -3.90 -9.18
CA ASN A 249 13.34 -5.01 -10.14
C ASN A 249 13.62 -4.51 -11.56
N ALA A 250 13.02 -3.37 -11.94
CA ALA A 250 13.27 -2.73 -13.22
C ALA A 250 14.75 -2.31 -13.35
N ILE A 251 15.30 -1.65 -12.31
CA ILE A 251 16.69 -1.21 -12.29
C ILE A 251 17.64 -2.41 -12.32
N GLN A 252 17.39 -3.45 -11.50
CA GLN A 252 18.23 -4.63 -11.45
C GLN A 252 18.21 -5.42 -12.78
N SER A 253 17.08 -5.40 -13.49
CA SER A 253 17.00 -6.00 -14.84
C SER A 253 17.96 -5.32 -15.82
N ILE A 254 18.00 -3.98 -15.82
CA ILE A 254 18.91 -3.21 -16.66
C ILE A 254 20.39 -3.46 -16.26
N VAL A 255 20.67 -3.49 -14.95
CA VAL A 255 22.00 -3.84 -14.44
C VAL A 255 22.45 -5.20 -14.97
N ASN A 256 21.55 -6.19 -14.87
CA ASN A 256 21.85 -7.54 -15.33
C ASN A 256 22.08 -7.60 -16.86
N GLN A 257 21.27 -6.87 -17.65
CA GLN A 257 21.45 -6.78 -19.10
C GLN A 257 22.78 -6.11 -19.47
N ARG A 258 23.16 -5.03 -18.80
CA ARG A 258 24.43 -4.34 -19.08
C ARG A 258 25.63 -5.18 -18.70
N LEU A 259 25.58 -5.87 -17.58
CA LEU A 259 26.65 -6.77 -17.15
C LEU A 259 26.75 -8.01 -18.03
N ALA A 260 25.61 -8.52 -18.55
CA ALA A 260 25.58 -9.61 -19.53
C ALA A 260 26.08 -9.13 -20.90
N GLY A 261 25.73 -7.91 -21.34
CA GLY A 261 26.18 -7.32 -22.60
C GLY A 261 27.66 -6.94 -22.62
N SER A 262 28.24 -6.65 -21.45
CA SER A 262 29.70 -6.44 -21.31
C SER A 262 30.50 -7.74 -21.36
N SER A 263 29.87 -8.89 -21.38
CA SER A 263 30.46 -10.22 -21.47
C SER A 263 30.53 -10.78 -22.92
N SER A 264 30.16 -9.99 -23.91
CA SER A 264 30.23 -10.39 -25.34
C SER A 264 31.52 -9.90 -26.01
N SER A 265 32.69 -10.21 -25.40
CA SER A 265 33.94 -10.29 -26.15
C SER A 265 34.88 -11.28 -25.46
N SER A 266 35.12 -12.35 -26.14
CA SER A 266 36.01 -13.51 -25.90
C SER A 266 35.35 -14.72 -25.22
N GLY A 267 34.85 -15.64 -26.06
CA GLY A 267 34.41 -16.96 -25.69
C GLY A 267 35.57 -17.84 -25.17
N GLY A 268 35.82 -17.77 -23.89
CA GLY A 268 36.64 -18.75 -23.19
C GLY A 268 35.78 -19.50 -22.17
N GLU A 269 35.82 -20.83 -22.20
CA GLU A 269 35.23 -21.66 -21.15
C GLU A 269 35.84 -21.32 -19.80
N VAL A 270 35.02 -21.00 -18.80
CA VAL A 270 35.49 -20.74 -17.44
C VAL A 270 35.23 -21.96 -16.56
N TRP A 271 36.28 -22.49 -15.98
CA TRP A 271 36.25 -23.66 -15.12
C TRP A 271 36.58 -23.30 -13.69
N TYR A 272 35.87 -23.90 -12.77
CA TYR A 272 36.13 -23.79 -11.31
C TYR A 272 36.43 -25.17 -10.74
N THR A 273 37.42 -25.25 -9.84
CA THR A 273 37.72 -26.47 -9.10
C THR A 273 37.02 -26.42 -7.74
N VAL A 274 36.13 -27.37 -7.50
CA VAL A 274 35.33 -27.51 -6.27
C VAL A 274 36.25 -27.68 -5.06
N LYS A 275 36.01 -26.92 -4.01
CA LYS A 275 36.71 -27.02 -2.73
C LYS A 275 35.85 -27.71 -1.68
N SER A 276 36.43 -28.15 -0.60
CA SER A 276 35.71 -28.73 0.54
C SER A 276 34.72 -27.69 1.08
N GLY A 277 33.45 -28.09 1.24
CA GLY A 277 32.32 -27.22 1.68
C GLY A 277 31.61 -26.44 0.58
N ASP A 278 32.05 -26.52 -0.68
CA ASP A 278 31.34 -25.89 -1.78
C ASP A 278 30.06 -26.64 -2.12
N THR A 279 29.06 -25.88 -2.59
CA THR A 279 27.87 -26.39 -3.25
C THR A 279 27.73 -25.76 -4.63
N LEU A 280 27.13 -26.47 -5.59
CA LEU A 280 26.87 -25.88 -6.92
C LEU A 280 26.07 -24.59 -6.84
N TRP A 281 25.20 -24.46 -5.86
CA TRP A 281 24.43 -23.20 -5.63
C TRP A 281 25.36 -22.05 -5.24
N ALA A 282 26.27 -22.25 -4.27
CA ALA A 282 27.22 -21.22 -3.83
C ALA A 282 28.19 -20.82 -4.95
N ILE A 283 28.65 -21.81 -5.73
CA ILE A 283 29.51 -21.58 -6.91
C ILE A 283 28.74 -20.77 -7.95
N ALA A 284 27.46 -21.11 -8.23
CA ALA A 284 26.63 -20.41 -9.18
C ALA A 284 26.42 -18.93 -8.79
N GLN A 285 26.18 -18.65 -7.52
CA GLN A 285 26.06 -17.28 -7.02
C GLN A 285 27.33 -16.46 -7.25
N ARG A 286 28.50 -17.06 -7.04
CA ARG A 286 29.80 -16.40 -7.23
C ARG A 286 30.07 -16.02 -8.69
N TYR A 287 29.60 -16.85 -9.64
CA TYR A 287 29.86 -16.66 -11.07
C TYR A 287 28.66 -16.07 -11.84
N GLY A 288 27.60 -15.65 -11.14
CA GLY A 288 26.42 -15.01 -11.75
C GLY A 288 25.64 -15.92 -12.67
N THR A 289 25.55 -17.21 -12.34
CA THR A 289 24.86 -18.25 -13.10
C THR A 289 23.93 -19.06 -12.21
N THR A 290 23.31 -20.13 -12.73
CA THR A 290 22.47 -21.02 -11.94
C THR A 290 23.15 -22.38 -11.74
N TYR A 291 22.85 -23.06 -10.64
CA TYR A 291 23.42 -24.40 -10.39
C TYR A 291 22.98 -25.43 -11.44
N GLN A 292 21.75 -25.27 -11.98
CA GLN A 292 21.28 -26.10 -13.10
C GLN A 292 22.15 -25.92 -14.35
N LYS A 293 22.52 -24.67 -14.65
CA LYS A 293 23.38 -24.35 -15.79
C LYS A 293 24.77 -24.93 -15.61
N ILE A 294 25.36 -24.82 -14.43
CA ILE A 294 26.67 -25.44 -14.11
C ILE A 294 26.56 -26.95 -14.24
N ALA A 295 25.54 -27.58 -13.68
CA ALA A 295 25.33 -29.01 -13.78
C ALA A 295 25.23 -29.48 -15.23
N GLN A 296 24.46 -28.76 -16.05
CA GLN A 296 24.27 -29.03 -17.49
C GLN A 296 25.61 -28.91 -18.25
N LEU A 297 26.32 -27.79 -18.05
CA LEU A 297 27.62 -27.53 -18.73
C LEU A 297 28.71 -28.49 -18.32
N SER A 298 28.62 -29.06 -17.12
CA SER A 298 29.61 -29.94 -16.52
C SER A 298 29.23 -31.41 -16.60
N GLY A 299 28.07 -31.75 -17.19
CA GLY A 299 27.58 -33.12 -17.28
C GLY A 299 27.30 -33.79 -15.94
N ILE A 300 26.86 -33.01 -14.92
CA ILE A 300 26.59 -33.52 -13.57
C ILE A 300 25.12 -33.92 -13.47
N PRO A 301 24.81 -35.24 -13.32
CA PRO A 301 23.42 -35.71 -13.30
C PRO A 301 22.68 -35.38 -12.01
N ASP A 302 23.40 -35.31 -10.86
CA ASP A 302 22.84 -34.92 -9.58
C ASP A 302 23.56 -33.68 -9.02
N PRO A 303 22.94 -32.48 -9.05
CA PRO A 303 23.57 -31.23 -8.60
C PRO A 303 23.99 -31.22 -7.13
N ASN A 304 23.50 -32.14 -6.31
CA ASN A 304 23.84 -32.25 -4.91
C ASN A 304 25.08 -33.14 -4.67
N LYS A 305 25.62 -33.77 -5.72
CA LYS A 305 26.77 -34.65 -5.65
C LYS A 305 27.94 -34.05 -6.40
N ILE A 306 28.67 -33.18 -5.73
CA ILE A 306 29.99 -32.66 -6.18
C ILE A 306 31.07 -32.98 -5.15
N TYR A 307 32.29 -33.11 -5.59
CA TYR A 307 33.38 -33.53 -4.76
C TYR A 307 34.54 -32.54 -4.82
N PRO A 308 35.27 -32.30 -3.72
CA PRO A 308 36.50 -31.52 -3.73
C PRO A 308 37.47 -32.01 -4.80
N GLY A 309 38.03 -31.09 -5.58
CA GLY A 309 38.92 -31.39 -6.73
C GLY A 309 38.20 -31.58 -8.06
N GLN A 310 36.85 -31.72 -8.08
CA GLN A 310 36.07 -31.80 -9.30
C GLN A 310 36.08 -30.46 -10.05
N ARG A 311 36.31 -30.49 -11.37
CA ARG A 311 36.22 -29.27 -12.20
C ARG A 311 34.82 -29.13 -12.76
N VAL A 312 34.26 -27.95 -12.57
CA VAL A 312 32.89 -27.59 -13.07
C VAL A 312 32.98 -26.37 -13.99
N ARG A 313 32.30 -26.42 -15.11
CA ARG A 313 32.21 -25.30 -16.06
C ARG A 313 31.18 -24.32 -15.60
N VAL A 314 31.62 -23.08 -15.32
CA VAL A 314 30.75 -22.00 -14.78
C VAL A 314 30.33 -20.98 -15.83
N LYS A 315 30.97 -20.99 -17.02
CA LYS A 315 30.62 -20.25 -18.23
C LYS A 315 30.93 -21.06 -19.48
#